data_8b1c976b59f5ed096a8b78cbcd49bd93
#
_entry.id   8b1c976b59f5ed096a8b78cbcd49bd93
#
_cell.length_a   1.000
_cell.length_b   1.000
_cell.length_c   1.000
_cell.angle_alpha   90.00
_cell.angle_beta   90.00
_cell.angle_gamma   90.00
#
_symmetry.space_group_name_H-M   'P 1'
#
loop_
_entity.id
_entity.type
_entity.pdbx_description
1 polymer ?
#
loop_
_entity_poly.entity_id
_entity_poly.type
_entity_poly.pdbx_seq_one_letter_code
_entity_poly.pdbx_strand_id
1 'polypeptide(L)'
;VAVLAVNPVNGFGLFQYLEAFFENGISYKVYAVAETKEIKTNSGVELVADDIIAHLVGHEDEFDAVVFSCGDAVPVFAQNADKPYNIDLMSVLKAFGEKGKILIGHCAAGMLFDFAGVTEGKKLAVHPLAKPAITKGQATDDKSVVDGNLFTAQDEKFVWTMMPEVLKVLK
;
A
#
# COMPACT_ATOMS: atom_id res chain seq x y z
N VAL A 1 11.94 3.33 2.22
CA VAL A 1 10.57 2.82 2.02
C VAL A 1 10.21 2.88 0.55
N ALA A 2 9.65 1.80 0.01
CA ALA A 2 9.02 1.81 -1.31
C ALA A 2 7.54 2.23 -1.14
N VAL A 3 7.13 3.31 -1.82
CA VAL A 3 5.74 3.78 -1.78
C VAL A 3 5.09 3.50 -3.13
N LEU A 4 4.09 2.62 -3.14
CA LEU A 4 3.39 2.22 -4.36
C LEU A 4 2.15 3.09 -4.52
N ALA A 5 2.06 3.82 -5.62
CA ALA A 5 0.93 4.69 -5.93
C ALA A 5 0.18 4.16 -7.15
N VAL A 6 -1.09 3.79 -6.97
CA VAL A 6 -1.97 3.33 -8.06
C VAL A 6 -2.41 4.51 -8.92
N ASN A 7 -3.00 4.24 -10.07
CA ASN A 7 -3.49 5.28 -10.98
C ASN A 7 -4.99 5.07 -11.30
N PRO A 8 -5.93 5.89 -10.83
CA PRO A 8 -5.69 7.05 -9.96
C PRO A 8 -5.47 6.67 -8.49
N VAL A 9 -4.70 7.49 -7.80
CA VAL A 9 -4.36 7.34 -6.38
C VAL A 9 -5.13 8.34 -5.53
N ASN A 10 -5.49 7.96 -4.31
CA ASN A 10 -6.03 8.91 -3.34
C ASN A 10 -4.92 9.84 -2.87
N GLY A 11 -4.98 11.11 -3.28
CA GLY A 11 -3.93 12.10 -2.96
C GLY A 11 -3.82 12.36 -1.46
N PHE A 12 -4.93 12.45 -0.75
CA PHE A 12 -4.93 12.66 0.69
C PHE A 12 -4.20 11.54 1.43
N GLY A 13 -4.46 10.29 1.07
CA GLY A 13 -3.76 9.15 1.65
C GLY A 13 -2.27 9.16 1.30
N LEU A 14 -1.93 9.34 0.03
CA LEU A 14 -0.55 9.35 -0.44
C LEU A 14 0.30 10.41 0.28
N PHE A 15 -0.16 11.64 0.28
CA PHE A 15 0.63 12.74 0.84
C PHE A 15 0.78 12.66 2.35
N GLN A 16 -0.13 12.04 3.09
CA GLN A 16 0.09 11.79 4.51
C GLN A 16 1.36 10.96 4.76
N TYR A 17 1.57 9.91 3.97
CA TYR A 17 2.80 9.11 4.08
C TYR A 17 4.04 9.93 3.70
N LEU A 18 4.01 10.58 2.54
CA LEU A 18 5.18 11.28 2.01
C LEU A 18 5.61 12.43 2.92
N GLU A 19 4.66 13.23 3.40
CA GLU A 19 4.96 14.33 4.31
C GLU A 19 5.50 13.83 5.65
N ALA A 20 4.90 12.79 6.21
CA ALA A 20 5.37 12.20 7.46
C ALA A 20 6.80 11.66 7.33
N PHE A 21 7.10 10.99 6.23
CA PHE A 21 8.45 10.46 5.98
C PHE A 21 9.45 11.59 5.80
N PHE A 22 9.11 12.59 5.00
CA PHE A 22 9.96 13.76 4.79
C PHE A 22 10.29 14.49 6.10
N GLU A 23 9.28 14.81 6.90
CA GLU A 23 9.44 15.50 8.17
C GLU A 23 10.27 14.70 9.20
N ASN A 24 10.29 13.38 9.08
CA ASN A 24 11.00 12.50 10.00
C ASN A 24 12.32 11.96 9.43
N GLY A 25 12.77 12.46 8.28
CA GLY A 25 14.05 12.06 7.69
C GLY A 25 14.08 10.60 7.20
N ILE A 26 12.93 10.03 6.91
CA ILE A 26 12.80 8.66 6.38
C ILE A 26 12.89 8.70 4.87
N SER A 27 13.88 8.05 4.29
CA SER A 27 14.05 7.96 2.85
C SER A 27 12.95 7.12 2.20
N TYR A 28 12.39 7.62 1.11
CA TYR A 28 11.40 6.88 0.34
C TYR A 28 11.57 7.09 -1.16
N LYS A 29 11.00 6.17 -1.94
CA LYS A 29 10.93 6.26 -3.39
C LYS A 29 9.51 5.87 -3.82
N VAL A 30 8.90 6.69 -4.68
CA VAL A 30 7.52 6.48 -5.17
C VAL A 30 7.57 5.70 -6.48
N TYR A 31 6.85 4.59 -6.52
CA TYR A 31 6.69 3.75 -7.70
C TYR A 31 5.25 3.82 -8.21
N ALA A 32 5.07 4.19 -9.46
CA ALA A 32 3.75 4.13 -10.08
C ALA A 32 3.35 2.68 -10.36
N VAL A 33 2.17 2.30 -9.92
CA VAL A 33 1.54 1.02 -10.31
C VAL A 33 0.83 1.27 -11.64
N ALA A 34 1.61 1.43 -12.67
CA ALA A 34 1.19 1.82 -14.02
C ALA A 34 2.32 1.50 -15.01
N GLU A 35 2.05 1.69 -16.29
CA GLU A 35 3.04 1.51 -17.36
C GLU A 35 4.05 2.67 -17.43
N THR A 36 3.65 3.85 -16.93
CA THR A 36 4.47 5.06 -16.95
C THR A 36 4.50 5.71 -15.56
N LYS A 37 5.45 6.66 -15.38
CA LYS A 37 5.58 7.41 -14.12
C LYS A 37 4.50 8.46 -13.93
N GLU A 38 3.84 8.88 -14.99
CA GLU A 38 2.78 9.88 -14.97
C GLU A 38 1.47 9.22 -14.53
N ILE A 39 0.98 9.61 -13.37
CA ILE A 39 -0.27 9.12 -12.79
C ILE A 39 -1.12 10.30 -12.35
N LYS A 40 -2.37 10.03 -12.01
CA LYS A 40 -3.30 11.06 -11.51
C LYS A 40 -3.80 10.71 -10.12
N THR A 41 -4.15 11.74 -9.37
CA THR A 41 -4.96 11.56 -8.16
C THR A 41 -6.41 11.32 -8.53
N ASN A 42 -7.22 10.84 -7.57
CA ASN A 42 -8.66 10.71 -7.75
C ASN A 42 -9.32 12.05 -8.17
N SER A 43 -8.75 13.18 -7.74
CA SER A 43 -9.24 14.52 -8.07
C SER A 43 -8.70 15.07 -9.40
N GLY A 44 -7.90 14.30 -10.13
CA GLY A 44 -7.40 14.65 -11.46
C GLY A 44 -6.08 15.42 -11.50
N VAL A 45 -5.41 15.61 -10.36
CA VAL A 45 -4.09 16.24 -10.32
C VAL A 45 -3.05 15.27 -10.88
N GLU A 46 -2.22 15.75 -11.79
CA GLU A 46 -1.14 14.94 -12.36
C GLU A 46 0.06 14.89 -11.42
N LEU A 47 0.62 13.69 -11.26
CA LEU A 47 1.81 13.42 -10.47
C LEU A 47 2.82 12.66 -11.33
N VAL A 48 4.10 12.89 -11.07
CA VAL A 48 5.18 12.12 -11.68
C VAL A 48 5.88 11.34 -10.57
N ALA A 49 5.76 10.01 -10.60
CA ALA A 49 6.46 9.15 -9.66
C ALA A 49 7.96 9.10 -9.97
N ASP A 50 8.75 8.59 -9.03
CA ASP A 50 10.19 8.42 -9.23
C ASP A 50 10.50 7.33 -10.25
N ASP A 51 9.68 6.28 -10.27
CA ASP A 51 9.88 5.10 -11.13
C ASP A 51 8.56 4.36 -11.33
N ILE A 52 8.59 3.27 -12.07
CA ILE A 52 7.44 2.37 -12.25
C ILE A 52 7.67 1.07 -11.50
N ILE A 53 6.58 0.38 -11.15
CA ILE A 53 6.63 -0.84 -10.34
C ILE A 53 7.42 -1.97 -11.02
N ALA A 54 7.46 -2.02 -12.35
CA ALA A 54 8.25 -3.02 -13.06
C ALA A 54 9.74 -3.01 -12.65
N HIS A 55 10.27 -1.85 -12.29
CA HIS A 55 11.66 -1.71 -11.88
C HIS A 55 11.90 -2.03 -10.39
N LEU A 56 10.85 -2.26 -9.62
CA LEU A 56 10.96 -2.70 -8.22
C LEU A 56 11.04 -4.21 -8.10
N VAL A 57 10.47 -4.95 -9.05
CA VAL A 57 10.49 -6.41 -9.05
C VAL A 57 11.95 -6.91 -9.04
N GLY A 58 12.28 -7.73 -8.04
CA GLY A 58 13.64 -8.24 -7.82
C GLY A 58 14.55 -7.31 -7.02
N HIS A 59 14.07 -6.12 -6.66
CA HIS A 59 14.82 -5.11 -5.88
C HIS A 59 14.22 -4.85 -4.49
N GLU A 60 13.36 -5.73 -4.02
CA GLU A 60 12.67 -5.58 -2.73
C GLU A 60 13.64 -5.55 -1.55
N ASP A 61 14.83 -6.15 -1.71
CA ASP A 61 15.86 -6.16 -0.65
C ASP A 61 16.44 -4.77 -0.38
N GLU A 62 16.30 -3.84 -1.30
CA GLU A 62 16.79 -2.46 -1.14
C GLU A 62 15.92 -1.64 -0.16
N PHE A 63 14.79 -2.18 0.30
CA PHE A 63 13.82 -1.48 1.13
C PHE A 63 13.49 -2.26 2.40
N ASP A 64 13.24 -1.54 3.49
CA ASP A 64 12.80 -2.12 4.77
C ASP A 64 11.29 -2.30 4.83
N ALA A 65 10.55 -1.50 4.08
CA ALA A 65 9.10 -1.46 4.12
C ALA A 65 8.51 -1.10 2.76
N VAL A 66 7.26 -1.51 2.55
CA VAL A 66 6.44 -1.08 1.43
C VAL A 66 5.15 -0.43 1.92
N VAL A 67 4.79 0.70 1.33
CA VAL A 67 3.48 1.34 1.51
C VAL A 67 2.68 1.11 0.24
N PHE A 68 1.47 0.59 0.38
CA PHE A 68 0.50 0.57 -0.71
C PHE A 68 -0.46 1.74 -0.54
N SER A 69 -0.32 2.75 -1.39
CA SER A 69 -1.20 3.92 -1.39
C SER A 69 -2.41 3.67 -2.28
N CYS A 70 -3.55 3.49 -1.64
CA CYS A 70 -4.83 3.13 -2.28
C CYS A 70 -5.40 4.28 -3.12
N GLY A 71 -6.34 3.96 -3.99
CA GLY A 71 -7.05 4.94 -4.82
C GLY A 71 -8.18 4.28 -5.59
N ASP A 72 -8.83 5.04 -6.46
CA ASP A 72 -9.98 4.57 -7.24
C ASP A 72 -9.65 3.47 -8.25
N ALA A 73 -8.35 3.20 -8.47
CA ALA A 73 -7.93 2.05 -9.26
C ALA A 73 -8.22 0.70 -8.55
N VAL A 74 -8.34 0.68 -7.22
CA VAL A 74 -8.47 -0.56 -6.45
C VAL A 74 -9.84 -1.23 -6.61
N PRO A 75 -10.99 -0.53 -6.61
CA PRO A 75 -12.29 -1.16 -6.85
C PRO A 75 -12.39 -1.91 -8.19
N VAL A 76 -11.62 -1.50 -9.20
CA VAL A 76 -11.58 -2.14 -10.52
C VAL A 76 -10.38 -3.06 -10.71
N PHE A 77 -9.65 -3.36 -9.66
CA PHE A 77 -8.45 -4.20 -9.72
C PHE A 77 -8.71 -5.55 -10.37
N ALA A 78 -9.80 -6.23 -9.98
CA ALA A 78 -10.12 -7.56 -10.51
C ALA A 78 -10.30 -7.55 -12.04
N GLN A 79 -10.83 -6.46 -12.60
CA GLN A 79 -11.01 -6.27 -14.04
C GLN A 79 -9.68 -6.05 -14.77
N ASN A 80 -8.64 -5.62 -14.06
CA ASN A 80 -7.32 -5.29 -14.58
C ASN A 80 -6.21 -6.16 -13.98
N ALA A 81 -6.57 -7.28 -13.36
CA ALA A 81 -5.62 -8.17 -12.68
C ALA A 81 -4.56 -8.76 -13.63
N ASP A 82 -4.88 -8.87 -14.90
CA ASP A 82 -3.99 -9.36 -15.96
C ASP A 82 -3.03 -8.30 -16.51
N LYS A 83 -3.19 -7.04 -16.13
CA LYS A 83 -2.25 -5.99 -16.55
C LYS A 83 -0.87 -6.23 -15.94
N PRO A 84 0.22 -6.04 -16.71
CA PRO A 84 1.58 -6.28 -16.22
C PRO A 84 1.89 -5.58 -14.90
N TYR A 85 1.50 -4.32 -14.74
CA TYR A 85 1.78 -3.58 -13.51
C TYR A 85 1.00 -4.14 -12.29
N ASN A 86 -0.15 -4.77 -12.50
CA ASN A 86 -0.90 -5.41 -11.41
C ASN A 86 -0.36 -6.79 -11.07
N ILE A 87 0.18 -7.51 -12.05
CA ILE A 87 0.93 -8.75 -11.82
C ILE A 87 2.19 -8.43 -11.01
N ASP A 88 2.91 -7.40 -11.40
CA ASP A 88 4.10 -6.92 -10.69
C ASP A 88 3.75 -6.50 -9.25
N LEU A 89 2.61 -5.81 -9.06
CA LEU A 89 2.12 -5.42 -7.74
C LEU A 89 1.97 -6.63 -6.83
N MET A 90 1.29 -7.66 -7.28
CA MET A 90 1.10 -8.89 -6.48
C MET A 90 2.43 -9.55 -6.16
N SER A 91 3.34 -9.61 -7.13
CA SER A 91 4.69 -10.16 -6.95
C SER A 91 5.48 -9.40 -5.89
N VAL A 92 5.46 -8.06 -5.95
CA VAL A 92 6.16 -7.19 -4.99
C VAL A 92 5.60 -7.35 -3.58
N LEU A 93 4.27 -7.29 -3.41
CA LEU A 93 3.65 -7.44 -2.09
C LEU A 93 3.98 -8.81 -1.48
N LYS A 94 3.90 -9.86 -2.28
CA LYS A 94 4.25 -11.21 -1.84
C LYS A 94 5.71 -11.29 -1.41
N ALA A 95 6.63 -10.72 -2.19
CA ALA A 95 8.06 -10.73 -1.87
C ALA A 95 8.36 -10.02 -0.55
N PHE A 96 7.75 -8.85 -0.31
CA PHE A 96 7.90 -8.15 0.97
C PHE A 96 7.39 -9.01 2.14
N GLY A 97 6.25 -9.66 1.98
CA GLY A 97 5.68 -10.55 3.00
C GLY A 97 6.56 -11.76 3.29
N GLU A 98 7.03 -12.44 2.25
CA GLU A 98 7.90 -13.62 2.38
C GLU A 98 9.25 -13.31 3.05
N LYS A 99 9.75 -12.10 2.84
CA LYS A 99 10.99 -11.61 3.46
C LYS A 99 10.77 -11.05 4.87
N GLY A 100 9.55 -11.10 5.39
CA GLY A 100 9.22 -10.58 6.71
C GLY A 100 9.34 -9.06 6.84
N LYS A 101 9.33 -8.34 5.72
CA LYS A 101 9.43 -6.88 5.71
C LYS A 101 8.09 -6.23 6.06
N ILE A 102 8.13 -4.96 6.37
CA ILE A 102 6.95 -4.20 6.82
C ILE A 102 6.05 -3.88 5.63
N LEU A 103 4.74 -4.16 5.77
CA LEU A 103 3.71 -3.79 4.81
C LEU A 103 2.74 -2.80 5.45
N ILE A 104 2.53 -1.69 4.78
CA ILE A 104 1.71 -0.58 5.27
C ILE A 104 0.65 -0.25 4.21
N GLY A 105 -0.59 -0.08 4.63
CA GLY A 105 -1.65 0.32 3.69
C GLY A 105 -2.93 0.79 4.37
N HIS A 106 -3.83 1.36 3.58
CA HIS A 106 -5.10 1.87 4.08
C HIS A 106 -6.24 1.58 3.09
N CYS A 107 -7.46 1.80 3.51
CA CYS A 107 -8.66 1.61 2.70
C CYS A 107 -8.76 0.16 2.20
N ALA A 108 -8.84 -0.07 0.91
CA ALA A 108 -8.92 -1.40 0.32
C ALA A 108 -7.55 -2.08 0.16
N ALA A 109 -6.45 -1.48 0.63
CA ALA A 109 -5.12 -2.10 0.59
C ALA A 109 -5.11 -3.49 1.23
N GLY A 110 -5.84 -3.67 2.33
CA GLY A 110 -5.96 -4.96 3.00
C GLY A 110 -6.47 -6.07 2.09
N MET A 111 -7.35 -5.75 1.16
CA MET A 111 -7.84 -6.71 0.17
C MET A 111 -6.70 -7.20 -0.75
N LEU A 112 -5.86 -6.28 -1.22
CA LEU A 112 -4.72 -6.64 -2.06
C LEU A 112 -3.65 -7.40 -1.27
N PHE A 113 -3.43 -7.06 -0.03
CA PHE A 113 -2.56 -7.82 0.86
C PHE A 113 -3.08 -9.24 1.07
N ASP A 114 -4.39 -9.39 1.22
CA ASP A 114 -5.02 -10.71 1.34
C ASP A 114 -4.87 -11.53 0.06
N PHE A 115 -5.09 -10.92 -1.10
CA PHE A 115 -4.86 -11.57 -2.40
C PHE A 115 -3.41 -12.03 -2.56
N ALA A 116 -2.45 -11.23 -2.11
CA ALA A 116 -1.04 -11.58 -2.15
C ALA A 116 -0.63 -12.63 -1.10
N GLY A 117 -1.53 -13.02 -0.20
CA GLY A 117 -1.29 -14.06 0.80
C GLY A 117 -0.48 -13.60 2.02
N VAL A 118 -0.33 -12.29 2.24
CA VAL A 118 0.50 -11.75 3.32
C VAL A 118 -0.27 -11.47 4.60
N THR A 119 -1.57 -11.76 4.63
CA THR A 119 -2.45 -11.52 5.79
C THR A 119 -2.74 -12.77 6.59
N GLU A 120 -2.29 -13.94 6.16
CA GLU A 120 -2.67 -15.19 6.77
C GLU A 120 -2.32 -15.23 8.27
N GLY A 121 -3.33 -15.55 9.09
CA GLY A 121 -3.18 -15.56 10.54
C GLY A 121 -3.09 -14.18 11.19
N LYS A 122 -3.31 -13.09 10.44
CA LYS A 122 -3.18 -11.73 10.95
C LYS A 122 -4.51 -10.99 10.96
N LYS A 123 -4.62 -10.06 11.90
CA LYS A 123 -5.72 -9.10 11.95
C LYS A 123 -5.35 -7.88 11.11
N LEU A 124 -6.35 -7.27 10.48
CA LEU A 124 -6.15 -6.07 9.67
C LEU A 124 -7.37 -5.16 9.71
N ALA A 125 -7.13 -3.86 9.56
CA ALA A 125 -8.15 -2.88 9.27
C ALA A 125 -8.30 -2.74 7.75
N VAL A 126 -9.52 -2.60 7.27
CA VAL A 126 -9.84 -2.48 5.86
C VAL A 126 -11.11 -1.66 5.69
N HIS A 127 -11.27 -1.02 4.55
CA HIS A 127 -12.50 -0.31 4.23
C HIS A 127 -13.71 -1.25 4.36
N PRO A 128 -14.83 -0.82 4.98
CA PRO A 128 -15.98 -1.70 5.21
C PRO A 128 -16.50 -2.41 3.95
N LEU A 129 -16.46 -1.75 2.80
CA LEU A 129 -16.90 -2.35 1.53
C LEU A 129 -15.96 -3.45 1.02
N ALA A 130 -14.70 -3.43 1.41
CA ALA A 130 -13.72 -4.45 1.03
C ALA A 130 -13.65 -5.61 2.05
N LYS A 131 -14.24 -5.44 3.22
CA LYS A 131 -14.21 -6.44 4.29
C LYS A 131 -14.67 -7.85 3.85
N PRO A 132 -15.75 -8.00 3.08
CA PRO A 132 -16.19 -9.33 2.63
C PRO A 132 -15.19 -10.05 1.72
N ALA A 133 -14.25 -9.34 1.12
CA ALA A 133 -13.23 -9.93 0.24
C ALA A 133 -12.06 -10.55 1.02
N ILE A 134 -11.95 -10.28 2.32
CA ILE A 134 -10.86 -10.82 3.15
C ILE A 134 -11.17 -12.28 3.50
N THR A 135 -10.31 -13.18 3.06
CA THR A 135 -10.52 -14.63 3.24
C THR A 135 -9.37 -15.32 4.00
N LYS A 136 -8.17 -14.76 3.97
CA LYS A 136 -6.97 -15.34 4.60
C LYS A 136 -6.65 -14.70 5.94
N GLY A 137 -6.82 -13.38 6.03
CA GLY A 137 -6.68 -12.62 7.26
C GLY A 137 -8.01 -12.46 7.99
N GLN A 138 -7.96 -11.78 9.12
CA GLN A 138 -9.13 -11.44 9.93
C GLN A 138 -9.38 -9.93 9.89
N ALA A 139 -10.35 -9.49 9.12
CA ALA A 139 -10.75 -8.09 9.06
C ALA A 139 -11.44 -7.67 10.36
N THR A 140 -11.05 -6.51 10.90
CA THR A 140 -11.65 -5.92 12.09
C THR A 140 -12.41 -4.64 11.72
N ASP A 141 -13.12 -4.06 12.70
CA ASP A 141 -13.79 -2.77 12.56
C ASP A 141 -12.97 -1.64 13.20
N ASP A 142 -11.72 -1.90 13.57
CA ASP A 142 -10.83 -0.90 14.13
C ASP A 142 -10.39 0.13 13.09
N LYS A 143 -10.10 1.34 13.52
CA LYS A 143 -9.63 2.42 12.65
C LYS A 143 -8.24 2.13 12.09
N SER A 144 -7.40 1.49 12.88
CA SER A 144 -6.10 0.99 12.45
C SER A 144 -5.72 -0.26 13.23
N VAL A 145 -4.92 -1.13 12.61
CA VAL A 145 -4.44 -2.37 13.22
C VAL A 145 -2.97 -2.53 12.88
N VAL A 146 -2.19 -2.88 13.89
CA VAL A 146 -0.80 -3.33 13.73
C VAL A 146 -0.73 -4.78 14.21
N ASP A 147 -0.38 -5.68 13.32
CA ASP A 147 -0.21 -7.09 13.66
C ASP A 147 1.08 -7.61 13.01
N GLY A 148 2.10 -7.80 13.84
CA GLY A 148 3.42 -8.17 13.36
C GLY A 148 3.99 -7.12 12.40
N ASN A 149 4.27 -7.53 11.17
CA ASN A 149 4.80 -6.66 10.12
C ASN A 149 3.71 -5.97 9.27
N LEU A 150 2.43 -6.17 9.61
CA LEU A 150 1.30 -5.63 8.83
C LEU A 150 0.69 -4.43 9.57
N PHE A 151 0.71 -3.27 8.90
CA PHE A 151 0.19 -1.99 9.41
C PHE A 151 -0.93 -1.54 8.49
N THR A 152 -2.17 -1.54 8.97
CA THR A 152 -3.34 -1.22 8.16
C THR A 152 -4.23 -0.18 8.81
N ALA A 153 -4.84 0.68 7.99
CA ALA A 153 -5.85 1.64 8.42
C ALA A 153 -7.14 1.43 7.61
N GLN A 154 -8.28 1.75 8.22
CA GLN A 154 -9.59 1.51 7.64
C GLN A 154 -9.83 2.33 6.37
N ASP A 155 -9.39 3.59 6.37
CA ASP A 155 -9.43 4.47 5.19
C ASP A 155 -8.38 5.59 5.31
N GLU A 156 -8.34 6.49 4.33
CA GLU A 156 -7.39 7.59 4.28
C GLU A 156 -7.48 8.55 5.46
N LYS A 157 -8.63 8.65 6.10
CA LYS A 157 -8.82 9.51 7.28
C LYS A 157 -8.09 8.97 8.50
N PHE A 158 -7.82 7.67 8.53
CA PHE A 158 -7.19 7.00 9.67
C PHE A 158 -5.71 6.66 9.43
N VAL A 159 -5.12 7.08 8.32
CA VAL A 159 -3.68 6.95 8.09
C VAL A 159 -2.91 7.65 9.23
N TRP A 160 -3.37 8.82 9.65
CA TRP A 160 -2.78 9.58 10.75
C TRP A 160 -2.88 8.87 12.10
N THR A 161 -3.92 8.08 12.31
CA THR A 161 -4.08 7.24 13.51
C THR A 161 -3.03 6.14 13.57
N MET A 162 -2.65 5.61 12.43
CA MET A 162 -1.65 4.54 12.30
C MET A 162 -0.21 5.08 12.30
N MET A 163 -0.02 6.32 11.86
CA MET A 163 1.30 6.88 11.59
C MET A 163 2.30 6.83 12.75
N PRO A 164 1.92 7.09 14.02
CA PRO A 164 2.87 6.99 15.13
C PRO A 164 3.53 5.60 15.23
N GLU A 165 2.78 4.53 15.00
CA GLU A 165 3.33 3.17 15.02
C GLU A 165 4.23 2.91 13.82
N VAL A 166 3.88 3.44 12.64
CA VAL A 166 4.71 3.36 11.44
C VAL A 166 6.05 4.06 11.65
N LEU A 167 6.03 5.29 12.15
CA LEU A 167 7.24 6.07 12.39
C LEU A 167 8.15 5.41 13.43
N LYS A 168 7.56 4.78 14.44
CA LYS A 168 8.31 4.09 15.50
C LYS A 168 9.18 2.95 14.96
N VAL A 169 8.72 2.22 13.95
CA VAL A 169 9.45 1.08 13.39
C VAL A 169 10.36 1.46 12.23
N LEU A 170 10.16 2.61 11.60
CA LEU A 170 10.96 3.08 10.47
C LEU A 170 12.10 4.03 10.86
N LYS A 171 12.12 4.52 12.07
CA LYS A 171 13.17 5.40 12.59
C LYS A 171 14.40 4.65 13.08
#